data_c1b7d6d201265d38682896a106dd5382
#
_entry.id   c1b7d6d201265d38682896a106dd5382
#
_cell.length_a   1.000
_cell.length_b   1.000
_cell.length_c   1.000
_cell.angle_alpha   90.00
_cell.angle_beta   90.00
_cell.angle_gamma   90.00
#
_symmetry.space_group_name_H-M   'P 1'
#
loop_
_entity.id
_entity.type
_entity.pdbx_description
1 polymer ?
#
loop_
_entity_poly.entity_id
_entity_poly.type
_entity_poly.pdbx_seq_one_letter_code
_entity_poly.pdbx_strand_id
1 'polypeptide(L)'
;MKTRKYKSIGDLEDKYYGKRGTPEREQYEFELSMEILGEKLKQIRKEQNMTQEELGKLIGVQKAQISKLENGASSATVSTITKVFKALRAKVKFQIEIEDGNKLVMS
;
A
#
# COMPACT_ATOMS: atom_id res chain seq x y z
N MET A 1 17.10 8.45 24.69
CA MET A 1 16.23 7.97 25.08
C MET A 1 16.20 7.07 25.85
N LYS A 2 15.92 7.13 26.32
CA LYS A 2 15.81 6.40 27.07
C LYS A 2 15.36 5.22 27.07
N THR A 3 15.44 4.95 27.84
CA THR A 3 14.99 3.61 28.03
C THR A 3 13.61 3.42 27.50
N ARG A 4 13.42 2.43 26.71
CA ARG A 4 12.13 2.19 26.10
C ARG A 4 11.52 0.93 26.66
N LYS A 5 10.22 0.96 26.79
CA LYS A 5 9.44 -0.20 27.12
C LYS A 5 9.50 -1.27 26.01
N TYR A 6 9.67 -0.81 24.78
CA TYR A 6 9.71 -1.69 23.59
C TYR A 6 11.01 -1.47 22.85
N LYS A 7 11.58 -2.55 22.31
CA LYS A 7 12.84 -2.48 21.59
C LYS A 7 12.70 -1.91 20.20
N SER A 8 11.51 -2.04 19.61
CA SER A 8 11.29 -1.62 18.24
C SER A 8 9.81 -1.32 18.00
N ILE A 9 9.53 -0.75 16.84
CA ILE A 9 8.13 -0.55 16.43
C ILE A 9 7.43 -1.89 16.32
N GLY A 10 8.14 -2.94 15.84
CA GLY A 10 7.58 -4.27 15.75
C GLY A 10 7.11 -4.82 17.09
N ASP A 11 7.90 -4.60 18.14
CA ASP A 11 7.52 -5.03 19.48
C ASP A 11 6.28 -4.29 19.98
N LEU A 12 6.20 -3.01 19.68
CA LEU A 12 5.04 -2.21 20.05
C LEU A 12 3.79 -2.67 19.31
N GLU A 13 3.94 -2.98 18.04
CA GLU A 13 2.83 -3.49 17.24
C GLU A 13 2.37 -4.85 17.73
N ASP A 14 3.31 -5.71 18.14
CA ASP A 14 2.96 -7.01 18.69
C ASP A 14 2.08 -6.89 19.93
N LYS A 15 2.33 -5.87 20.75
CA LYS A 15 1.54 -5.65 21.94
C LYS A 15 0.12 -5.18 21.64
N TYR A 16 -0.02 -4.22 20.73
CA TYR A 16 -1.32 -3.57 20.50
C TYR A 16 -2.14 -4.24 19.39
N TYR A 17 -1.51 -4.92 18.44
CA TYR A 17 -2.19 -5.50 17.29
C TYR A 17 -2.03 -7.00 17.18
N GLY A 18 -1.42 -7.63 18.21
CA GLY A 18 -1.20 -9.06 18.19
C GLY A 18 0.15 -9.44 17.61
N LYS A 19 0.56 -10.65 17.87
CA LYS A 19 1.85 -11.15 17.38
C LYS A 19 1.75 -11.50 15.90
N ARG A 20 2.90 -11.46 15.23
CA ARG A 20 2.98 -11.83 13.82
C ARG A 20 2.47 -13.24 13.63
N GLY A 21 1.73 -13.42 12.54
CA GLY A 21 1.12 -14.70 12.22
C GLY A 21 -0.28 -14.86 12.76
N THR A 22 -0.75 -13.97 13.65
CA THR A 22 -2.14 -14.00 14.09
C THR A 22 -3.01 -13.27 13.08
N PRO A 23 -4.32 -13.65 12.97
CA PRO A 23 -5.21 -12.96 12.05
C PRO A 23 -5.32 -11.45 12.29
N GLU A 24 -5.32 -11.04 13.55
CA GLU A 24 -5.42 -9.62 13.91
C GLU A 24 -4.19 -8.86 13.42
N ARG A 25 -3.00 -9.43 13.61
CA ARG A 25 -1.77 -8.79 13.19
C ARG A 25 -1.66 -8.75 11.66
N GLU A 26 -2.07 -9.81 10.99
CA GLU A 26 -2.03 -9.85 9.53
C GLU A 26 -2.99 -8.83 8.94
N GLN A 27 -4.17 -8.66 9.52
CA GLN A 27 -5.12 -7.67 9.07
C GLN A 27 -4.56 -6.25 9.25
N TYR A 28 -3.94 -6.00 10.39
CA TYR A 28 -3.30 -4.71 10.66
C TYR A 28 -2.20 -4.41 9.62
N GLU A 29 -1.33 -5.39 9.37
CA GLU A 29 -0.23 -5.20 8.42
C GLU A 29 -0.73 -4.98 7.00
N PHE A 30 -1.79 -5.67 6.62
CA PHE A 30 -2.41 -5.47 5.31
C PHE A 30 -2.95 -4.05 5.17
N GLU A 31 -3.71 -3.60 6.17
CA GLU A 31 -4.30 -2.26 6.12
C GLU A 31 -3.23 -1.18 6.08
N LEU A 32 -2.16 -1.35 6.87
CA LEU A 32 -1.06 -0.41 6.88
C LEU A 32 -0.38 -0.36 5.51
N SER A 33 -0.16 -1.52 4.89
CA SER A 33 0.45 -1.58 3.56
C SER A 33 -0.41 -0.87 2.52
N MET A 34 -1.73 -0.99 2.63
CA MET A 34 -2.64 -0.34 1.69
C MET A 34 -2.69 1.17 1.89
N GLU A 35 -2.54 1.63 3.12
CA GLU A 35 -2.44 3.06 3.39
C GLU A 35 -1.15 3.64 2.81
N ILE A 36 -0.04 2.93 2.99
CA ILE A 36 1.24 3.35 2.44
C ILE A 36 1.19 3.41 0.91
N LEU A 37 0.54 2.43 0.30
CA LEU A 37 0.39 2.39 -1.15
C LEU A 37 -0.41 3.60 -1.64
N GLY A 38 -1.49 3.95 -0.95
CA GLY A 38 -2.29 5.12 -1.29
C GLY A 38 -1.49 6.42 -1.17
N GLU A 39 -0.70 6.54 -0.10
CA GLU A 39 0.17 7.71 0.09
C GLU A 39 1.21 7.83 -1.01
N LYS A 40 1.80 6.71 -1.42
CA LYS A 40 2.76 6.67 -2.51
C LYS A 40 2.14 7.12 -3.82
N LEU A 41 0.92 6.66 -4.09
CA LEU A 41 0.19 7.06 -5.28
C LEU A 41 0.00 8.56 -5.32
N LYS A 42 -0.44 9.13 -4.20
CA LYS A 42 -0.65 10.56 -4.07
C LYS A 42 0.65 11.34 -4.29
N GLN A 43 1.73 10.88 -3.67
CA GLN A 43 3.04 11.51 -3.78
C GLN A 43 3.53 11.53 -5.22
N ILE A 44 3.50 10.39 -5.89
CA ILE A 44 3.98 10.27 -7.27
C ILE A 44 3.14 11.13 -8.19
N ARG A 45 1.82 11.13 -8.00
CA ARG A 45 0.92 11.97 -8.80
C ARG A 45 1.28 13.43 -8.67
N LYS A 46 1.49 13.90 -7.45
CA LYS A 46 1.82 15.30 -7.19
C LYS A 46 3.19 15.69 -7.76
N GLU A 47 4.14 14.76 -7.66
CA GLU A 47 5.47 15.01 -8.22
C GLU A 47 5.42 15.19 -9.75
N GLN A 48 4.43 14.62 -10.39
CA GLN A 48 4.23 14.77 -11.82
C GLN A 48 3.26 15.90 -12.17
N ASN A 49 2.91 16.73 -11.18
CA ASN A 49 2.02 17.87 -11.36
C ASN A 49 0.68 17.51 -11.98
N MET A 50 0.13 16.37 -11.55
CA MET A 50 -1.12 15.85 -12.09
C MET A 50 -2.21 15.93 -11.05
N THR A 51 -3.41 16.37 -11.47
CA THR A 51 -4.57 16.36 -10.57
C THR A 51 -5.19 14.97 -10.51
N GLN A 52 -6.02 14.75 -9.49
CA GLN A 52 -6.77 13.49 -9.40
C GLN A 52 -7.67 13.30 -10.62
N GLU A 53 -8.26 14.38 -11.09
CA GLU A 53 -9.12 14.34 -12.26
C GLU A 53 -8.35 13.95 -13.51
N GLU A 54 -7.17 14.54 -13.70
CA GLU A 54 -6.32 14.22 -14.84
C GLU A 54 -5.91 12.76 -14.83
N LEU A 55 -5.50 12.25 -13.68
CA LEU A 55 -5.13 10.85 -13.56
C LEU A 55 -6.33 9.95 -13.85
N GLY A 56 -7.49 10.31 -13.32
CA GLY A 56 -8.71 9.54 -13.56
C GLY A 56 -9.04 9.47 -15.04
N LYS A 57 -8.90 10.57 -15.76
CA LYS A 57 -9.16 10.59 -17.20
C LYS A 57 -8.22 9.68 -17.97
N LEU A 58 -6.95 9.63 -17.55
CA LEU A 58 -5.97 8.78 -18.24
C LEU A 58 -6.32 7.30 -18.17
N ILE A 59 -6.93 6.87 -17.08
CA ILE A 59 -7.23 5.45 -16.87
C ILE A 59 -8.72 5.13 -16.95
N GLY A 60 -9.55 6.14 -17.22
CA GLY A 60 -10.96 5.93 -17.43
C GLY A 60 -11.77 5.74 -16.15
N VAL A 61 -11.37 6.38 -15.06
CA VAL A 61 -12.11 6.33 -13.79
C VAL A 61 -12.44 7.74 -13.32
N GLN A 62 -13.37 7.82 -12.38
CA GLN A 62 -13.78 9.09 -11.81
C GLN A 62 -12.74 9.62 -10.81
N LYS A 63 -12.69 10.94 -10.68
CA LYS A 63 -11.85 11.61 -9.67
C LYS A 63 -12.06 11.02 -8.27
N ALA A 64 -13.32 10.77 -7.91
CA ALA A 64 -13.65 10.22 -6.60
C ALA A 64 -12.97 8.88 -6.36
N GLN A 65 -12.79 8.08 -7.41
CA GLN A 65 -12.15 6.79 -7.31
C GLN A 65 -10.65 6.92 -7.04
N ILE A 66 -10.02 7.92 -7.67
CA ILE A 66 -8.60 8.22 -7.40
C ILE A 66 -8.44 8.70 -5.97
N SER A 67 -9.32 9.59 -5.51
CA SER A 67 -9.31 10.06 -4.14
C SER A 67 -9.43 8.91 -3.14
N LYS A 68 -10.33 7.98 -3.42
CA LYS A 68 -10.52 6.81 -2.56
C LYS A 68 -9.26 5.94 -2.50
N LEU A 69 -8.60 5.74 -3.64
CA LEU A 69 -7.36 4.96 -3.69
C LEU A 69 -6.25 5.63 -2.89
N GLU A 70 -6.15 6.94 -2.98
CA GLU A 70 -5.11 7.69 -2.26
C GLU A 70 -5.35 7.68 -0.76
N ASN A 71 -6.58 7.51 -0.32
CA ASN A 71 -6.92 7.41 1.11
C ASN A 71 -6.83 5.99 1.63
N GLY A 72 -6.55 5.02 0.78
CA GLY A 72 -6.39 3.63 1.17
C GLY A 72 -6.75 2.70 0.04
N ALA A 73 -5.83 1.88 -0.38
CA ALA A 73 -6.01 1.04 -1.55
C ALA A 73 -6.60 -0.35 -1.23
N SER A 74 -7.13 -0.56 -0.01
CA SER A 74 -7.57 -1.88 0.45
C SER A 74 -8.71 -2.48 -0.36
N SER A 75 -9.53 -1.64 -1.00
CA SER A 75 -10.65 -2.12 -1.82
C SER A 75 -10.31 -2.19 -3.30
N ALA A 76 -9.08 -1.84 -3.68
CA ALA A 76 -8.68 -1.83 -5.07
C ALA A 76 -8.25 -3.22 -5.55
N THR A 77 -8.49 -3.52 -6.82
CA THR A 77 -7.99 -4.75 -7.42
C THR A 77 -6.53 -4.55 -7.85
N VAL A 78 -5.80 -5.66 -8.00
CA VAL A 78 -4.44 -5.63 -8.53
C VAL A 78 -4.42 -4.96 -9.90
N SER A 79 -5.42 -5.22 -10.72
CA SER A 79 -5.53 -4.62 -12.04
C SER A 79 -5.62 -3.10 -11.97
N THR A 80 -6.45 -2.58 -11.07
CA THR A 80 -6.60 -1.13 -10.90
C THR A 80 -5.30 -0.50 -10.40
N ILE A 81 -4.67 -1.11 -9.40
CA ILE A 81 -3.41 -0.61 -8.84
C ILE A 81 -2.34 -0.55 -9.93
N THR A 82 -2.20 -1.62 -10.70
CA THR A 82 -1.22 -1.67 -11.78
C THR A 82 -1.49 -0.60 -12.83
N LYS A 83 -2.75 -0.44 -13.20
CA LYS A 83 -3.15 0.54 -14.20
C LYS A 83 -2.84 1.97 -13.77
N VAL A 84 -3.14 2.30 -12.51
CA VAL A 84 -2.90 3.63 -11.97
C VAL A 84 -1.42 3.97 -11.96
N PHE A 85 -0.60 3.06 -11.42
CA PHE A 85 0.84 3.31 -11.35
C PHE A 85 1.47 3.34 -12.74
N LYS A 86 0.99 2.52 -13.66
CA LYS A 86 1.49 2.54 -15.03
C LYS A 86 1.22 3.90 -15.70
N ALA A 87 0.05 4.48 -15.44
CA ALA A 87 -0.28 5.81 -15.95
C ALA A 87 0.69 6.88 -15.41
N LEU A 88 1.22 6.66 -14.21
CA LEU A 88 2.20 7.54 -13.60
C LEU A 88 3.64 7.13 -13.93
N ARG A 89 3.82 6.25 -14.90
CA ARG A 89 5.13 5.75 -15.34
C ARG A 89 5.89 5.04 -14.23
N ALA A 90 5.18 4.44 -13.29
CA ALA A 90 5.75 3.65 -12.22
C ALA A 90 5.48 2.18 -12.48
N LYS A 91 6.46 1.35 -12.13
CA LYS A 91 6.32 -0.10 -12.29
C LYS A 91 6.00 -0.72 -10.95
N VAL A 92 4.98 -1.58 -10.93
CA VAL A 92 4.55 -2.26 -9.72
C VAL A 92 5.03 -3.71 -9.78
N LYS A 93 5.63 -4.17 -8.70
CA LYS A 93 6.04 -5.55 -8.56
C LYS A 93 5.35 -6.15 -7.34
N PHE A 94 4.88 -7.37 -7.48
CA PHE A 94 4.26 -8.09 -6.38
C PHE A 94 5.18 -9.23 -5.95
N GLN A 95 5.35 -9.40 -4.65
CA GLN A 95 6.17 -10.46 -4.10
C GLN A 95 5.31 -11.38 -3.26
N ILE A 96 5.44 -12.67 -3.52
CA ILE A 96 4.77 -13.71 -2.74
C ILE A 96 5.83 -14.45 -1.97
N GLU A 97 5.65 -14.53 -0.65
CA GLU A 97 6.56 -15.20 0.22
C GLU A 97 5.94 -16.52 0.65
N ILE A 98 6.64 -17.61 0.40
CA ILE A 98 6.16 -18.95 0.70
C ILE A 98 6.74 -19.37 2.05
N GLU A 99 5.99 -20.17 2.82
CA GLU A 99 6.37 -20.56 4.18
C GLU A 99 7.75 -21.21 4.28
N ASP A 100 8.21 -21.90 3.23
CA ASP A 100 9.53 -22.54 3.22
C ASP A 100 10.67 -21.56 2.94
N GLY A 101 10.38 -20.27 2.87
CA GLY A 101 11.39 -19.24 2.63
C GLY A 101 11.58 -18.87 1.18
N ASN A 102 10.96 -19.57 0.25
CA ASN A 102 11.05 -19.22 -1.17
C ASN A 102 10.18 -18.01 -1.46
N LYS A 103 10.55 -17.25 -2.48
CA LYS A 103 9.82 -16.06 -2.87
C LYS A 103 9.54 -16.08 -4.36
N LEU A 104 8.35 -15.58 -4.71
CA LEU A 104 7.97 -15.39 -6.09
C LEU A 104 7.71 -13.91 -6.33
N VAL A 105 8.38 -13.32 -7.32
CA VAL A 105 8.21 -11.91 -7.65
C VAL A 105 7.53 -11.81 -9.01
N MET A 106 6.46 -11.03 -9.05
CA MET A 106 5.69 -10.78 -10.27
C MET A 106 5.79 -9.30 -10.64
N SER A 107 5.90 -9.03 -11.92
CA SER A 107 5.98 -7.65 -12.42
C SER A 107 4.75 -7.30 -13.22
#